data_88b31965b4787fe46ba660f055d1addf
#
_entry.id   88b31965b4787fe46ba660f055d1addf
#
_cell.length_a   1.000
_cell.length_b   1.000
_cell.length_c   1.000
_cell.angle_alpha   90.00
_cell.angle_beta   90.00
_cell.angle_gamma   90.00
#
_symmetry.space_group_name_H-M   'P 1'
#
loop_
_entity.id
_entity.type
_entity.pdbx_description
1 polymer ?
#
loop_
_entity_poly.entity_id
_entity_poly.type
_entity_poly.pdbx_seq_one_letter_code
_entity_poly.pdbx_strand_id
1 'polypeptide(L)'
;MTKISPIATANRACTLLYSYISQYSKGTYLLPVNVCPDVPLTFCLANVSFEFVDIDEKTLCINKSACLNKIRKNIDKYQGIVFVRTYGFLDNASDFFDTLHSESPDLRIIDDRCLCIPDINADMQGADMLLYSTGHCKQIDLGKGGLAVFRNVGSYEIEKNVLYDGTR
;
A
#
# COMPACT_ATOMS: atom_id res chain seq x y z
N MET A 1 -13.66 -22.72 8.62
CA MET A 1 -13.88 -22.12 7.29
C MET A 1 -12.79 -21.10 7.07
N THR A 2 -11.90 -21.32 6.13
CA THR A 2 -10.85 -20.35 5.75
C THR A 2 -11.55 -19.12 5.15
N LYS A 3 -11.42 -17.99 5.79
CA LYS A 3 -11.97 -16.71 5.30
C LYS A 3 -11.18 -16.34 4.06
N ILE A 4 -11.79 -16.45 2.88
CA ILE A 4 -11.16 -16.02 1.63
C ILE A 4 -11.10 -14.51 1.65
N SER A 5 -9.89 -13.96 1.57
CA SER A 5 -9.67 -12.53 1.46
C SER A 5 -10.19 -12.01 0.12
N PRO A 6 -10.87 -10.86 0.07
CA PRO A 6 -11.31 -10.27 -1.19
C PRO A 6 -10.12 -9.92 -2.08
N ILE A 7 -10.27 -10.17 -3.39
CA ILE A 7 -9.23 -9.93 -4.39
C ILE A 7 -9.79 -9.02 -5.47
N ALA A 8 -9.00 -8.02 -5.87
CA ALA A 8 -9.26 -7.19 -7.03
C ALA A 8 -8.09 -7.22 -8.01
N THR A 9 -8.40 -7.09 -9.29
CA THR A 9 -7.40 -7.00 -10.37
C THR A 9 -7.66 -5.80 -11.25
N ALA A 10 -6.61 -5.23 -11.82
CA ALA A 10 -6.70 -4.13 -12.78
C ALA A 10 -5.55 -4.22 -13.80
N ASN A 11 -5.57 -3.37 -14.83
CA ASN A 11 -4.50 -3.31 -15.82
C ASN A 11 -3.16 -2.86 -15.22
N ARG A 12 -3.18 -2.11 -14.10
CA ARG A 12 -1.99 -1.67 -13.37
C ARG A 12 -2.23 -1.67 -11.86
N ALA A 13 -1.18 -1.87 -11.07
CA ALA A 13 -1.23 -1.74 -9.62
C ALA A 13 -1.66 -0.33 -9.17
N CYS A 14 -1.21 0.71 -9.88
CA CYS A 14 -1.58 2.10 -9.59
C CYS A 14 -3.09 2.37 -9.73
N THR A 15 -3.81 1.64 -10.60
CA THR A 15 -5.28 1.74 -10.68
C THR A 15 -5.93 1.27 -9.38
N LEU A 16 -5.46 0.16 -8.82
CA LEU A 16 -5.96 -0.36 -7.54
C LEU A 16 -5.59 0.56 -6.39
N LEU A 17 -4.35 1.07 -6.39
CA LEU A 17 -3.90 2.05 -5.39
C LEU A 17 -4.76 3.32 -5.44
N TYR A 18 -4.97 3.89 -6.64
CA TYR A 18 -5.81 5.08 -6.84
C TYR A 18 -7.22 4.87 -6.27
N SER A 19 -7.86 3.78 -6.66
CA SER A 19 -9.22 3.46 -6.20
C SER A 19 -9.28 3.33 -4.67
N TYR A 20 -8.29 2.66 -4.07
CA TYR A 20 -8.24 2.47 -2.62
C TYR A 20 -8.03 3.80 -1.88
N ILE A 21 -7.00 4.57 -2.23
CA ILE A 21 -6.70 5.83 -1.50
C ILE A 21 -7.78 6.90 -1.71
N SER A 22 -8.48 6.90 -2.83
CA SER A 22 -9.60 7.82 -3.09
C SER A 22 -10.76 7.61 -2.10
N GLN A 23 -10.96 6.38 -1.62
CA GLN A 23 -11.99 6.07 -0.61
C GLN A 23 -11.58 6.54 0.79
N TYR A 24 -10.28 6.68 1.05
CA TYR A 24 -9.70 7.03 2.36
C TYR A 24 -8.83 8.29 2.24
N SER A 25 -9.42 9.38 1.73
CA SER A 25 -8.70 10.61 1.33
C SER A 25 -8.71 11.74 2.38
N LYS A 26 -9.23 11.49 3.59
CA LYS A 26 -9.45 12.54 4.59
C LYS A 26 -8.17 13.05 5.28
N GLY A 27 -7.06 12.33 5.17
CA GLY A 27 -5.81 12.67 5.85
C GLY A 27 -4.59 12.46 4.97
N THR A 28 -3.43 12.59 5.58
CA THR A 28 -2.12 12.45 4.92
C THR A 28 -1.60 11.03 5.03
N TYR A 29 -0.98 10.52 3.97
CA TYR A 29 -0.28 9.23 3.98
C TYR A 29 1.22 9.42 4.15
N LEU A 30 1.88 8.47 4.80
CA LEU A 30 3.34 8.40 4.86
C LEU A 30 3.87 7.44 3.79
N LEU A 31 4.82 7.94 2.99
CA LEU A 31 5.47 7.18 1.91
C LEU A 31 6.98 7.10 2.17
N PRO A 32 7.66 5.97 1.88
CA PRO A 32 9.13 5.95 1.93
C PRO A 32 9.72 6.80 0.79
N VAL A 33 10.84 7.46 1.03
CA VAL A 33 11.48 8.35 0.02
C VAL A 33 11.96 7.63 -1.23
N ASN A 34 12.21 6.31 -1.15
CA ASN A 34 12.67 5.48 -2.26
C ASN A 34 11.54 4.76 -3.00
N VAL A 35 10.30 5.16 -2.78
CA VAL A 35 9.14 4.56 -3.46
C VAL A 35 9.17 4.84 -4.96
N CYS A 36 8.60 3.91 -5.76
CA CYS A 36 8.44 4.10 -7.21
C CYS A 36 7.71 5.42 -7.50
N PRO A 37 8.17 6.25 -8.44
CA PRO A 37 7.55 7.54 -8.78
C PRO A 37 6.07 7.47 -9.14
N ASP A 38 5.61 6.33 -9.66
CA ASP A 38 4.19 6.11 -9.97
C ASP A 38 3.30 6.17 -8.71
N VAL A 39 3.85 5.84 -7.52
CA VAL A 39 3.07 5.88 -6.27
C VAL A 39 2.74 7.32 -5.87
N PRO A 40 3.70 8.23 -5.63
CA PRO A 40 3.37 9.62 -5.30
C PRO A 40 2.59 10.30 -6.42
N LEU A 41 2.83 9.98 -7.69
CA LEU A 41 2.02 10.48 -8.81
C LEU A 41 0.55 10.03 -8.68
N THR A 42 0.31 8.79 -8.28
CA THR A 42 -1.04 8.27 -8.03
C THR A 42 -1.74 9.05 -6.90
N PHE A 43 -1.01 9.39 -5.83
CA PHE A 43 -1.53 10.23 -4.75
C PHE A 43 -1.89 11.65 -5.24
N CYS A 44 -1.04 12.26 -6.07
CA CYS A 44 -1.33 13.55 -6.69
C CYS A 44 -2.60 13.49 -7.56
N LEU A 45 -2.74 12.46 -8.38
CA LEU A 45 -3.91 12.28 -9.25
C LEU A 45 -5.19 12.05 -8.45
N ALA A 46 -5.11 11.35 -7.33
CA ALA A 46 -6.23 11.13 -6.42
C ALA A 46 -6.55 12.35 -5.53
N ASN A 47 -5.75 13.42 -5.61
CA ASN A 47 -5.83 14.59 -4.72
C ASN A 47 -5.75 14.19 -3.22
N VAL A 48 -4.89 13.22 -2.89
CA VAL A 48 -4.65 12.73 -1.54
C VAL A 48 -3.28 13.21 -1.07
N SER A 49 -3.24 13.84 0.10
CA SER A 49 -2.00 14.37 0.68
C SER A 49 -1.06 13.26 1.11
N PHE A 50 0.25 13.48 0.95
CA PHE A 50 1.26 12.57 1.47
C PHE A 50 2.50 13.33 1.97
N GLU A 51 3.28 12.66 2.81
CA GLU A 51 4.61 13.09 3.27
C GLU A 51 5.60 11.96 3.12
N PHE A 52 6.83 12.31 2.74
CA PHE A 52 7.90 11.34 2.74
C PHE A 52 8.47 11.09 4.14
N VAL A 53 8.85 9.84 4.37
CA VAL A 53 9.63 9.38 5.52
C VAL A 53 10.88 8.71 5.01
N ASP A 54 11.99 8.94 5.69
CA ASP A 54 13.26 8.31 5.36
C ASP A 54 13.18 6.78 5.49
N ILE A 55 14.16 6.10 4.92
CA ILE A 55 14.27 4.64 4.94
C ILE A 55 15.23 4.19 6.04
N ASP A 56 15.09 2.95 6.45
CA ASP A 56 16.06 2.25 7.27
C ASP A 56 17.22 1.75 6.39
N GLU A 57 18.45 2.05 6.76
CA GLU A 57 19.64 1.75 5.95
C GLU A 57 19.87 0.24 5.74
N LYS A 58 19.35 -0.62 6.62
CA LYS A 58 19.56 -2.06 6.56
C LYS A 58 18.49 -2.77 5.73
N THR A 59 17.23 -2.33 5.89
CA THR A 59 16.08 -2.98 5.24
C THR A 59 15.67 -2.27 3.96
N LEU A 60 16.06 -1.00 3.80
CA LEU A 60 15.63 -0.10 2.72
C LEU A 60 14.10 0.10 2.66
N CYS A 61 13.39 -0.38 3.67
CA CYS A 61 11.97 -0.09 3.87
C CYS A 61 11.81 1.23 4.64
N ILE A 62 10.58 1.72 4.75
CA ILE A 62 10.29 2.93 5.54
C ILE A 62 10.87 2.81 6.97
N ASN A 63 11.51 3.85 7.47
CA ASN A 63 12.02 3.87 8.82
C ASN A 63 10.86 3.83 9.83
N LYS A 64 10.67 2.67 10.45
CA LYS A 64 9.54 2.36 11.34
C LYS A 64 9.46 3.34 12.51
N SER A 65 10.62 3.66 13.13
CA SER A 65 10.68 4.59 14.26
C SER A 65 10.34 6.02 13.86
N ALA A 66 10.84 6.50 12.72
CA ALA A 66 10.51 7.82 12.20
C ALA A 66 9.02 7.92 11.84
N CYS A 67 8.45 6.87 11.27
CA CYS A 67 7.02 6.77 10.95
C CYS A 67 6.16 6.87 12.22
N LEU A 68 6.43 6.04 13.23
CA LEU A 68 5.72 6.07 14.52
C LEU A 68 5.83 7.43 15.20
N ASN A 69 7.02 8.05 15.21
CA ASN A 69 7.23 9.36 15.81
C ASN A 69 6.39 10.47 15.13
N LYS A 70 6.23 10.41 13.79
CA LYS A 70 5.37 11.35 13.08
C LYS A 70 3.89 11.16 13.48
N ILE A 71 3.42 9.92 13.49
CA ILE A 71 2.02 9.59 13.84
C ILE A 71 1.71 10.01 15.28
N ARG A 72 2.57 9.67 16.24
CA ARG A 72 2.40 10.04 17.66
C ARG A 72 2.34 11.55 17.91
N LYS A 73 3.10 12.33 17.12
CA LYS A 73 3.11 13.80 17.25
C LYS A 73 1.80 14.43 16.77
N ASN A 74 1.09 13.81 15.84
CA ASN A 74 -0.16 14.35 15.28
C ASN A 74 -1.02 13.22 14.70
N ILE A 75 -1.69 12.49 15.60
CA ILE A 75 -2.42 11.27 15.25
C ILE A 75 -3.57 11.54 14.26
N ASP A 76 -4.26 12.66 14.38
CA ASP A 76 -5.41 13.02 13.56
C ASP A 76 -5.02 13.46 12.15
N LYS A 77 -3.74 13.72 11.92
CA LYS A 77 -3.24 14.14 10.61
C LYS A 77 -3.14 12.98 9.63
N TYR A 78 -2.76 11.80 10.13
CA TYR A 78 -2.37 10.69 9.26
C TYR A 78 -3.50 9.70 9.06
N GLN A 79 -3.82 9.45 7.79
CA GLN A 79 -4.84 8.49 7.35
C GLN A 79 -4.25 7.12 7.06
N GLY A 80 -2.97 7.05 6.69
CA GLY A 80 -2.36 5.76 6.36
C GLY A 80 -0.87 5.82 6.05
N ILE A 81 -0.33 4.65 5.75
CA ILE A 81 1.05 4.46 5.31
C ILE A 81 1.09 3.56 4.06
N VAL A 82 2.12 3.75 3.24
CA VAL A 82 2.54 2.77 2.23
C VAL A 82 3.85 2.14 2.69
N PHE A 83 3.82 0.86 3.03
CA PHE A 83 4.99 0.08 3.41
C PHE A 83 5.48 -0.68 2.18
N VAL A 84 6.60 -0.23 1.59
CA VAL A 84 7.15 -0.84 0.38
C VAL A 84 8.10 -1.99 0.74
N ARG A 85 7.86 -3.17 0.18
CA ARG A 85 8.76 -4.33 0.27
C ARG A 85 9.90 -4.17 -0.74
N THR A 86 10.89 -3.37 -0.36
CA THR A 86 11.99 -3.00 -1.25
C THR A 86 12.76 -4.23 -1.71
N TYR A 87 12.99 -4.32 -3.02
CA TYR A 87 13.60 -5.46 -3.72
C TYR A 87 12.91 -6.83 -3.53
N GLY A 88 11.66 -6.84 -3.04
CA GLY A 88 10.89 -8.07 -2.85
C GLY A 88 11.21 -8.85 -1.57
N PHE A 89 11.97 -8.26 -0.64
CA PHE A 89 12.21 -8.88 0.67
C PHE A 89 10.95 -8.84 1.54
N LEU A 90 10.55 -10.02 2.03
CA LEU A 90 9.36 -10.21 2.87
C LEU A 90 9.77 -10.34 4.35
N ASP A 91 10.29 -9.25 4.92
CA ASP A 91 10.52 -9.18 6.36
C ASP A 91 9.20 -9.24 7.13
N ASN A 92 9.25 -9.80 8.35
CA ASN A 92 8.09 -9.73 9.23
C ASN A 92 7.86 -8.27 9.69
N ALA A 93 6.70 -7.73 9.36
CA ALA A 93 6.27 -6.39 9.76
C ALA A 93 5.08 -6.40 10.73
N SER A 94 4.64 -7.57 11.21
CA SER A 94 3.47 -7.71 12.08
C SER A 94 3.53 -6.79 13.29
N ASP A 95 4.62 -6.83 14.06
CA ASP A 95 4.75 -6.00 15.27
C ASP A 95 4.65 -4.50 14.98
N PHE A 96 5.16 -4.07 13.83
CA PHE A 96 5.06 -2.67 13.40
C PHE A 96 3.62 -2.31 13.01
N PHE A 97 2.96 -3.17 12.26
CA PHE A 97 1.56 -2.94 11.85
C PHE A 97 0.60 -3.02 13.04
N ASP A 98 0.82 -3.96 13.97
CA ASP A 98 0.05 -4.07 15.20
C ASP A 98 0.24 -2.83 16.10
N THR A 99 1.47 -2.32 16.19
CA THR A 99 1.74 -1.06 16.90
C THR A 99 0.99 0.10 16.26
N LEU A 100 1.02 0.24 14.95
CA LEU A 100 0.29 1.29 14.23
C LEU A 100 -1.21 1.22 14.49
N HIS A 101 -1.82 0.03 14.41
CA HIS A 101 -3.24 -0.13 14.69
C HIS A 101 -3.62 0.06 16.15
N SER A 102 -2.72 -0.27 17.09
CA SER A 102 -2.97 -0.01 18.50
C SER A 102 -2.95 1.48 18.84
N GLU A 103 -2.11 2.27 18.18
CA GLU A 103 -1.99 3.71 18.37
C GLU A 103 -3.01 4.51 17.56
N SER A 104 -3.35 4.04 16.37
CA SER A 104 -4.30 4.67 15.45
C SER A 104 -5.14 3.59 14.73
N PRO A 105 -6.25 3.13 15.34
CA PRO A 105 -7.06 2.02 14.83
C PRO A 105 -7.64 2.24 13.42
N ASP A 106 -7.83 3.49 13.03
CA ASP A 106 -8.37 3.87 11.73
C ASP A 106 -7.30 4.07 10.65
N LEU A 107 -6.01 3.96 11.02
CA LEU A 107 -4.89 4.12 10.10
C LEU A 107 -4.89 3.00 9.05
N ARG A 108 -4.79 3.37 7.78
CA ARG A 108 -4.74 2.41 6.67
C ARG A 108 -3.32 1.98 6.37
N ILE A 109 -3.08 0.68 6.30
CA ILE A 109 -1.77 0.10 6.00
C ILE A 109 -1.83 -0.57 4.64
N ILE A 110 -1.11 0.01 3.67
CA ILE A 110 -0.92 -0.55 2.33
C ILE A 110 0.45 -1.20 2.32
N ASP A 111 0.51 -2.54 2.23
CA ASP A 111 1.75 -3.30 2.07
C ASP A 111 2.02 -3.46 0.57
N ASP A 112 2.87 -2.59 0.03
CA ASP A 112 3.26 -2.59 -1.39
C ASP A 112 4.29 -3.69 -1.65
N ARG A 113 3.81 -4.77 -2.23
CA ARG A 113 4.56 -5.96 -2.65
C ARG A 113 4.76 -6.01 -4.18
N CYS A 114 4.77 -4.85 -4.85
CA CYS A 114 4.93 -4.78 -6.30
C CYS A 114 6.29 -5.29 -6.81
N LEU A 115 7.26 -5.53 -5.93
CA LEU A 115 8.55 -6.18 -6.25
C LEU A 115 8.62 -7.63 -5.76
N CYS A 116 7.53 -8.16 -5.18
CA CYS A 116 7.43 -9.55 -4.75
C CYS A 116 6.68 -10.41 -5.79
N ILE A 117 6.82 -11.73 -5.67
CA ILE A 117 5.97 -12.67 -6.40
C ILE A 117 4.54 -12.54 -5.85
N PRO A 118 3.52 -12.34 -6.70
CA PRO A 118 2.13 -12.29 -6.26
C PRO A 118 1.69 -13.58 -5.56
N ASP A 119 1.10 -13.42 -4.36
CA ASP A 119 0.55 -14.51 -3.57
C ASP A 119 -0.79 -14.08 -2.95
N ILE A 120 -1.87 -14.70 -3.42
CA ILE A 120 -3.24 -14.42 -2.95
C ILE A 120 -3.54 -15.01 -1.57
N ASN A 121 -2.73 -15.94 -1.10
CA ASN A 121 -2.83 -16.58 0.21
C ASN A 121 -1.80 -16.04 1.22
N ALA A 122 -1.08 -14.98 0.83
CA ALA A 122 -0.06 -14.38 1.69
C ALA A 122 -0.67 -13.89 3.01
N ASP A 123 0.09 -14.04 4.08
CA ASP A 123 -0.26 -13.45 5.36
C ASP A 123 -0.28 -11.91 5.23
N MET A 124 -1.40 -11.32 5.65
CA MET A 124 -1.61 -9.87 5.67
C MET A 124 -0.72 -9.15 6.70
N GLN A 125 -0.21 -9.87 7.70
CA GLN A 125 0.62 -9.32 8.79
C GLN A 125 0.02 -8.08 9.46
N GLY A 126 -1.28 -7.90 9.39
CA GLY A 126 -1.92 -6.70 9.88
C GLY A 126 -2.21 -5.61 8.84
N ALA A 127 -1.71 -5.70 7.60
CA ALA A 127 -2.04 -4.75 6.54
C ALA A 127 -3.53 -4.80 6.15
N ASP A 128 -4.06 -3.68 5.66
CA ASP A 128 -5.42 -3.61 5.13
C ASP A 128 -5.48 -4.02 3.67
N MET A 129 -4.39 -3.80 2.94
CA MET A 129 -4.25 -4.12 1.52
C MET A 129 -2.83 -4.62 1.22
N LEU A 130 -2.72 -5.78 0.54
CA LEU A 130 -1.49 -6.17 -0.15
C LEU A 130 -1.63 -5.77 -1.61
N LEU A 131 -0.63 -5.10 -2.15
CA LEU A 131 -0.62 -4.63 -3.53
C LEU A 131 0.52 -5.28 -4.32
N TYR A 132 0.20 -5.92 -5.43
CA TYR A 132 1.15 -6.57 -6.34
C TYR A 132 1.08 -6.00 -7.75
N SER A 133 2.17 -6.12 -8.48
CA SER A 133 2.26 -5.74 -9.89
C SER A 133 2.85 -6.87 -10.72
N THR A 134 2.29 -7.06 -11.92
CA THR A 134 2.80 -7.95 -12.97
C THR A 134 3.17 -7.16 -14.24
N GLY A 135 3.43 -5.85 -14.08
CA GLY A 135 3.91 -4.98 -15.15
C GLY A 135 5.38 -5.24 -15.51
N HIS A 136 5.92 -4.41 -16.39
CA HIS A 136 7.33 -4.52 -16.82
C HIS A 136 8.32 -4.48 -15.66
N CYS A 137 9.37 -5.28 -15.76
CA CYS A 137 10.46 -5.39 -14.79
C CYS A 137 10.00 -5.89 -13.39
N LYS A 138 8.91 -6.65 -13.33
CA LYS A 138 8.45 -7.30 -12.10
C LYS A 138 8.90 -8.76 -12.05
N GLN A 139 8.82 -9.38 -10.88
CA GLN A 139 9.19 -10.80 -10.67
C GLN A 139 8.39 -11.74 -11.59
N ILE A 140 7.13 -11.43 -11.82
CA ILE A 140 6.31 -12.01 -12.87
C ILE A 140 5.96 -10.87 -13.83
N ASP A 141 6.53 -10.88 -15.04
CA ASP A 141 6.33 -9.85 -16.05
C ASP A 141 5.33 -10.34 -17.11
N LEU A 142 4.12 -9.80 -17.05
CA LEU A 142 3.07 -9.98 -18.03
C LEU A 142 2.89 -8.73 -18.91
N GLY A 143 3.82 -7.75 -18.80
CA GLY A 143 3.75 -6.46 -19.49
C GLY A 143 2.73 -5.50 -18.88
N LYS A 144 1.77 -6.00 -18.12
CA LYS A 144 0.70 -5.25 -17.45
C LYS A 144 0.16 -6.06 -16.28
N GLY A 145 -0.70 -5.43 -15.48
CA GLY A 145 -1.45 -6.09 -14.42
C GLY A 145 -1.13 -5.57 -13.03
N GLY A 146 -2.16 -5.53 -12.23
CA GLY A 146 -2.12 -5.29 -10.80
C GLY A 146 -3.06 -6.25 -10.10
N LEU A 147 -2.72 -6.63 -8.89
CA LEU A 147 -3.52 -7.47 -8.02
C LEU A 147 -3.48 -6.91 -6.61
N ALA A 148 -4.64 -6.83 -5.97
CA ALA A 148 -4.75 -6.44 -4.58
C ALA A 148 -5.52 -7.50 -3.78
N VAL A 149 -5.03 -7.78 -2.56
CA VAL A 149 -5.69 -8.65 -1.58
C VAL A 149 -6.08 -7.77 -0.39
N PHE A 150 -7.33 -7.88 0.07
CA PHE A 150 -7.87 -7.05 1.14
C PHE A 150 -8.18 -7.84 2.40
N ARG A 151 -8.00 -7.21 3.56
CA ARG A 151 -8.32 -7.81 4.86
C ARG A 151 -9.82 -8.07 5.04
N ASN A 152 -10.67 -7.17 4.58
CA ASN A 152 -12.12 -7.20 4.79
C ASN A 152 -12.91 -7.03 3.49
N VAL A 153 -14.04 -7.74 3.39
CA VAL A 153 -14.95 -7.72 2.21
C VAL A 153 -15.53 -6.33 1.92
N GLY A 154 -15.70 -5.48 2.95
CA GLY A 154 -16.22 -4.12 2.78
C GLY A 154 -15.18 -3.04 2.50
N SER A 155 -13.90 -3.42 2.41
CA SER A 155 -12.81 -2.44 2.34
C SER A 155 -12.58 -1.88 0.94
N TYR A 156 -13.15 -2.48 -0.09
CA TYR A 156 -12.90 -2.09 -1.47
C TYR A 156 -14.09 -2.41 -2.38
N GLU A 157 -14.73 -1.37 -2.87
CA GLU A 157 -15.59 -1.44 -4.06
C GLU A 157 -14.81 -0.86 -5.24
N ILE A 158 -14.62 -1.67 -6.30
CA ILE A 158 -14.06 -1.16 -7.55
C ILE A 158 -15.07 -0.19 -8.11
N GLU A 159 -14.79 1.11 -8.07
CA GLU A 159 -15.56 2.06 -8.84
C GLU A 159 -15.40 1.70 -10.32
N LYS A 160 -16.48 1.24 -10.94
CA LYS A 160 -16.53 0.81 -12.33
C LYS A 160 -16.15 1.90 -13.35
N ASN A 161 -15.91 3.12 -12.87
CA ASN A 161 -15.64 4.32 -13.66
C ASN A 161 -14.26 4.95 -13.40
N VAL A 162 -13.27 4.20 -12.87
CA VAL A 162 -11.92 4.74 -12.76
C VAL A 162 -11.34 4.90 -14.17
N LEU A 163 -11.34 6.14 -14.65
CA LEU A 163 -10.82 6.52 -15.98
C LEU A 163 -9.29 6.37 -16.09
N TYR A 164 -8.62 6.08 -14.99
CA TYR A 164 -7.16 5.89 -14.97
C TYR A 164 -6.79 4.44 -15.28
N ASP A 165 -6.68 4.12 -16.56
CA ASP A 165 -6.18 2.81 -16.99
C ASP A 165 -4.65 2.81 -17.25
N GLY A 166 -4.02 3.97 -17.17
CA GLY A 166 -2.57 4.10 -17.27
C GLY A 166 -1.98 3.62 -18.59
N THR A 167 -2.75 3.64 -19.66
CA THR A 167 -2.31 3.25 -21.02
C THR A 167 -1.57 4.40 -21.71
N ARG A 168 -0.54 4.97 -21.06
CA ARG A 168 0.38 5.89 -21.73
C ARG A 168 1.81 5.57 -21.34
#